data_6b57b6fc6d6a33f60d9e55efd242818a
#
_entry.id   6b57b6fc6d6a33f60d9e55efd242818a
#
_cell.length_a   1.000
_cell.length_b   1.000
_cell.length_c   1.000
_cell.angle_alpha   90.00
_cell.angle_beta   90.00
_cell.angle_gamma   90.00
#
_symmetry.space_group_name_H-M   'P 1'
#
loop_
_entity.id
_entity.type
_entity.pdbx_description
1 polymer ?
#
loop_
_entity_poly.entity_id
_entity_poly.type
_entity_poly.pdbx_seq_one_letter_code
_entity_poly.pdbx_strand_id
1 'polypeptide(L)'
;VNVSGGANRQEVAVYSNAHWRAESSASWIKLDKADSLLLLSFSENQSGEYRTAHVIVEALHCSEIIVVSQAPAKAETSVNELEFDNTAVSATFSITSETSWIASASDSWLQVTPDEGQAGTTDVTIDLAPNTNIAERSGYITFRCNDKTELLTMKVVQKGLYLETDTDELTFDAQPCNREILINSNVDWVVTYCPR
;
A
#
# COMPACT_ATOMS: atom_id res chain seq x y z
N VAL A 1 -5.26 5.91 27.16
CA VAL A 1 -4.19 6.29 26.22
C VAL A 1 -4.48 5.63 24.89
N ASN A 2 -4.56 6.41 23.81
CA ASN A 2 -4.73 5.90 22.45
C ASN A 2 -3.38 6.01 21.73
N VAL A 3 -2.95 4.93 21.09
CA VAL A 3 -1.67 4.88 20.38
C VAL A 3 -1.85 4.32 18.95
N SER A 4 -0.97 4.71 18.03
CA SER A 4 -0.95 4.19 16.65
C SER A 4 -0.58 2.71 16.61
N GLY A 5 -0.74 2.09 15.44
CA GLY A 5 -0.45 0.67 15.24
C GLY A 5 1.03 0.32 15.22
N GLY A 6 1.89 1.26 14.85
CA GLY A 6 3.34 1.07 14.84
C GLY A 6 3.95 0.97 16.23
N ALA A 7 5.21 0.55 16.28
CA ALA A 7 5.98 0.57 17.52
C ALA A 7 6.19 2.01 17.99
N ASN A 8 5.85 2.30 19.21
CA ASN A 8 5.98 3.65 19.77
C ASN A 8 6.17 3.63 21.29
N ARG A 9 6.32 4.84 21.88
CA ARG A 9 6.53 5.03 23.30
C ARG A 9 5.65 6.15 23.83
N GLN A 10 5.24 6.00 25.10
CA GLN A 10 4.47 6.99 25.84
C GLN A 10 5.03 7.12 27.25
N GLU A 11 5.19 8.35 27.72
CA GLU A 11 5.57 8.67 29.07
C GLU A 11 4.35 9.02 29.92
N VAL A 12 4.31 8.51 31.14
CA VAL A 12 3.27 8.77 32.12
C VAL A 12 3.93 9.22 33.42
N ALA A 13 3.62 10.43 33.87
CA ALA A 13 4.08 10.93 35.18
C ALA A 13 3.29 10.21 36.30
N VAL A 14 4.00 9.74 37.30
CA VAL A 14 3.43 9.07 38.48
C VAL A 14 3.75 9.93 39.71
N TYR A 15 2.72 10.48 40.32
CA TYR A 15 2.85 11.26 41.54
C TYR A 15 2.50 10.38 42.74
N SER A 16 3.49 9.98 43.51
CA SER A 16 3.33 9.13 44.69
C SER A 16 4.26 9.61 45.81
N ASN A 17 3.76 9.63 47.02
CA ASN A 17 4.55 9.86 48.23
C ASN A 17 5.05 8.54 48.86
N ALA A 18 4.82 7.41 48.19
CA ALA A 18 5.24 6.07 48.58
C ALA A 18 5.91 5.32 47.41
N HIS A 19 6.62 4.25 47.75
CA HIS A 19 7.14 3.36 46.69
C HIS A 19 5.97 2.76 45.89
N TRP A 20 6.08 2.81 44.58
CA TRP A 20 5.07 2.31 43.67
C TRP A 20 5.63 1.27 42.70
N ARG A 21 4.75 0.46 42.11
CA ARG A 21 5.04 -0.50 41.05
C ARG A 21 4.00 -0.38 39.94
N ALA A 22 4.33 -0.92 38.76
CA ALA A 22 3.38 -0.98 37.66
C ALA A 22 3.46 -2.37 36.98
N GLU A 23 2.30 -2.86 36.56
CA GLU A 23 2.17 -4.12 35.83
C GLU A 23 1.26 -3.93 34.62
N SER A 24 1.58 -4.63 33.51
CA SER A 24 0.74 -4.62 32.31
C SER A 24 -0.03 -5.93 32.20
N SER A 25 -1.29 -5.87 31.81
CA SER A 25 -2.13 -7.03 31.49
C SER A 25 -1.76 -7.69 30.16
N ALA A 26 -0.86 -7.09 29.36
CA ALA A 26 -0.54 -7.57 28.02
C ALA A 26 0.96 -7.50 27.72
N SER A 27 1.48 -8.55 27.05
CA SER A 27 2.90 -8.69 26.71
C SER A 27 3.38 -7.68 25.63
N TRP A 28 2.49 -7.06 24.89
CA TRP A 28 2.81 -6.06 23.90
C TRP A 28 3.10 -4.66 24.48
N ILE A 29 2.95 -4.49 25.81
CA ILE A 29 3.35 -3.29 26.54
C ILE A 29 4.52 -3.65 27.47
N LYS A 30 5.69 -3.06 27.22
CA LYS A 30 6.82 -3.09 28.13
C LYS A 30 6.83 -1.85 28.99
N LEU A 31 7.13 -2.02 30.28
CA LEU A 31 7.16 -0.98 31.27
C LEU A 31 8.58 -0.76 31.78
N ASP A 32 9.06 0.49 31.69
CA ASP A 32 10.29 0.93 32.32
C ASP A 32 9.97 2.03 33.34
N LYS A 33 10.44 1.83 34.57
CA LYS A 33 10.18 2.74 35.67
C LYS A 33 11.41 3.59 36.01
N ALA A 34 11.24 4.90 36.12
CA ALA A 34 12.25 5.83 36.59
C ALA A 34 11.61 6.82 37.56
N ASP A 35 12.00 6.81 38.85
CA ASP A 35 11.52 7.71 39.90
C ASP A 35 10.01 8.00 39.84
N SER A 36 9.63 9.14 39.26
CA SER A 36 8.25 9.60 39.07
C SER A 36 7.74 9.45 37.65
N LEU A 37 8.43 8.66 36.79
CA LEU A 37 8.09 8.45 35.39
C LEU A 37 7.90 6.95 35.09
N LEU A 38 6.82 6.65 34.39
CA LEU A 38 6.57 5.33 33.82
C LEU A 38 6.63 5.43 32.29
N LEU A 39 7.60 4.76 31.67
CA LEU A 39 7.73 4.67 30.24
C LEU A 39 7.04 3.40 29.73
N LEU A 40 6.04 3.58 28.86
CA LEU A 40 5.36 2.51 28.18
C LEU A 40 5.93 2.37 26.77
N SER A 41 6.44 1.21 26.41
CA SER A 41 6.88 0.89 25.05
C SER A 41 5.94 -0.15 24.44
N PHE A 42 5.42 0.14 23.24
CA PHE A 42 4.43 -0.68 22.57
C PHE A 42 5.06 -1.40 21.38
N SER A 43 4.79 -2.69 21.22
CA SER A 43 5.10 -3.39 19.98
C SER A 43 4.06 -3.06 18.90
N GLU A 44 4.41 -3.31 17.64
CA GLU A 44 3.51 -3.15 16.51
C GLU A 44 2.24 -4.00 16.66
N ASN A 45 1.11 -3.46 16.22
CA ASN A 45 -0.16 -4.17 16.19
C ASN A 45 -0.46 -4.66 14.76
N GLN A 46 -0.04 -5.86 14.45
CA GLN A 46 -0.22 -6.52 13.15
C GLN A 46 -1.51 -7.36 13.08
N SER A 47 -2.45 -7.19 14.01
CA SER A 47 -3.67 -8.02 14.06
C SER A 47 -4.77 -7.61 13.09
N GLY A 48 -4.69 -6.40 12.52
CA GLY A 48 -5.77 -5.79 11.73
C GLY A 48 -6.89 -5.18 12.56
N GLU A 49 -6.90 -5.39 13.88
CA GLU A 49 -7.95 -4.96 14.80
C GLU A 49 -7.39 -4.09 15.93
N TYR A 50 -8.25 -3.26 16.53
CA TYR A 50 -7.91 -2.55 17.75
C TYR A 50 -7.65 -3.54 18.88
N ARG A 51 -6.61 -3.29 19.69
CA ARG A 51 -6.36 -4.06 20.91
C ARG A 51 -6.30 -3.15 22.13
N THR A 52 -6.75 -3.66 23.26
CA THR A 52 -6.81 -2.92 24.53
C THR A 52 -6.13 -3.69 25.64
N ALA A 53 -5.43 -2.98 26.50
CA ALA A 53 -4.81 -3.53 27.70
C ALA A 53 -4.91 -2.52 28.85
N HIS A 54 -4.65 -3.02 30.06
CA HIS A 54 -4.60 -2.24 31.28
C HIS A 54 -3.19 -2.22 31.83
N VAL A 55 -2.73 -1.05 32.23
CA VAL A 55 -1.53 -0.88 33.04
C VAL A 55 -1.99 -0.44 34.43
N ILE A 56 -1.68 -1.26 35.42
CA ILE A 56 -2.05 -1.00 36.82
C ILE A 56 -0.83 -0.41 37.51
N VAL A 57 -0.99 0.77 38.10
CA VAL A 57 0.02 1.41 38.94
C VAL A 57 -0.45 1.33 40.39
N GLU A 58 0.38 0.74 41.25
CA GLU A 58 0.03 0.49 42.64
C GLU A 58 1.05 1.11 43.60
N ALA A 59 0.57 1.69 44.67
CA ALA A 59 1.36 2.22 45.79
C ALA A 59 0.64 1.97 47.13
N LEU A 60 1.24 1.18 48.04
CA LEU A 60 0.64 0.77 49.31
C LEU A 60 -0.77 0.17 49.16
N HIS A 61 -1.80 0.93 49.45
CA HIS A 61 -3.21 0.52 49.41
C HIS A 61 -4.01 1.24 48.31
N CYS A 62 -3.31 1.94 47.43
CA CYS A 62 -3.90 2.68 46.30
C CYS A 62 -3.49 2.06 44.96
N SER A 63 -4.41 2.04 44.02
CA SER A 63 -4.11 1.61 42.64
C SER A 63 -4.84 2.51 41.64
N GLU A 64 -4.18 2.75 40.53
CA GLU A 64 -4.73 3.44 39.36
C GLU A 64 -4.61 2.56 38.12
N ILE A 65 -5.58 2.64 37.24
CA ILE A 65 -5.64 1.87 36.00
C ILE A 65 -5.52 2.79 34.80
N ILE A 66 -4.51 2.57 33.97
CA ILE A 66 -4.33 3.20 32.69
C ILE A 66 -4.86 2.25 31.62
N VAL A 67 -5.94 2.64 30.95
CA VAL A 67 -6.47 1.89 29.80
C VAL A 67 -5.68 2.34 28.57
N VAL A 68 -5.06 1.38 27.88
CA VAL A 68 -4.31 1.60 26.64
C VAL A 68 -5.08 0.95 25.49
N SER A 69 -5.40 1.72 24.46
CA SER A 69 -5.99 1.24 23.22
C SER A 69 -5.02 1.49 22.07
N GLN A 70 -4.67 0.46 21.33
CA GLN A 70 -3.78 0.55 20.17
C GLN A 70 -4.54 0.22 18.89
N ALA A 71 -4.45 1.13 17.90
CA ALA A 71 -4.99 0.90 16.57
C ALA A 71 -4.21 -0.23 15.84
N PRO A 72 -4.77 -0.84 14.79
CA PRO A 72 -4.00 -1.67 13.88
C PRO A 72 -2.96 -0.83 13.13
N ALA A 73 -1.84 -1.44 12.77
CA ALA A 73 -0.82 -0.84 11.92
C ALA A 73 -1.40 -0.55 10.53
N LYS A 74 -0.95 0.55 9.92
CA LYS A 74 -1.40 1.03 8.61
C LYS A 74 -0.25 1.16 7.64
N ALA A 75 -0.59 1.18 6.37
CA ALA A 75 0.30 1.58 5.29
C ALA A 75 -0.44 2.47 4.29
N GLU A 76 0.32 3.29 3.60
CA GLU A 76 -0.14 4.19 2.54
C GLU A 76 0.84 4.11 1.37
N THR A 77 0.34 4.25 0.15
CA THR A 77 1.14 4.40 -1.06
C THR A 77 1.04 5.81 -1.62
N SER A 78 2.08 6.28 -2.28
CA SER A 78 2.09 7.60 -2.92
C SER A 78 1.10 7.71 -4.09
N VAL A 79 0.60 6.58 -4.59
CA VAL A 79 -0.40 6.46 -5.65
C VAL A 79 -1.41 5.36 -5.31
N ASN A 80 -2.66 5.52 -5.71
CA ASN A 80 -3.72 4.56 -5.40
C ASN A 80 -3.97 3.55 -6.54
N GLU A 81 -3.70 3.96 -7.78
CA GLU A 81 -3.85 3.16 -8.99
C GLU A 81 -2.79 3.58 -10.00
N LEU A 82 -2.34 2.65 -10.82
CA LEU A 82 -1.39 2.90 -11.90
C LEU A 82 -1.98 2.36 -13.21
N GLU A 83 -1.94 3.20 -14.25
CA GLU A 83 -2.39 2.87 -15.60
C GLU A 83 -1.23 3.02 -16.58
N PHE A 84 -1.04 2.02 -17.43
CA PHE A 84 0.04 1.94 -18.41
C PHE A 84 -0.48 1.59 -19.79
N ASP A 85 0.28 1.97 -20.80
CA ASP A 85 0.07 1.50 -22.15
C ASP A 85 0.50 0.02 -22.29
N ASN A 86 0.30 -0.59 -23.45
CA ASN A 86 0.54 -2.01 -23.70
C ASN A 86 2.00 -2.46 -23.64
N THR A 87 2.96 -1.54 -23.69
CA THR A 87 4.40 -1.85 -23.70
C THR A 87 4.91 -2.32 -22.33
N ALA A 88 6.06 -3.00 -22.34
CA ALA A 88 6.80 -3.26 -21.11
C ALA A 88 7.25 -1.94 -20.50
N VAL A 89 7.06 -1.80 -19.20
CA VAL A 89 7.37 -0.58 -18.46
C VAL A 89 7.81 -0.90 -17.04
N SER A 90 8.67 -0.06 -16.51
CA SER A 90 9.06 -0.04 -15.09
C SER A 90 8.60 1.28 -14.48
N ALA A 91 7.96 1.23 -13.32
CA ALA A 91 7.49 2.41 -12.60
C ALA A 91 7.80 2.28 -11.11
N THR A 92 8.09 3.42 -10.47
CA THR A 92 8.42 3.48 -9.04
C THR A 92 7.42 4.35 -8.30
N PHE A 93 7.00 3.89 -7.14
CA PHE A 93 6.19 4.61 -6.17
C PHE A 93 6.71 4.33 -4.76
N SER A 94 6.28 5.10 -3.77
CA SER A 94 6.67 4.86 -2.38
C SER A 94 5.52 4.26 -1.57
N ILE A 95 5.88 3.35 -0.65
CA ILE A 95 5.01 2.89 0.43
C ILE A 95 5.53 3.46 1.75
N THR A 96 4.63 3.99 2.58
CA THR A 96 4.92 4.36 3.97
C THR A 96 4.11 3.46 4.88
N SER A 97 4.78 2.69 5.73
CA SER A 97 4.15 1.70 6.61
C SER A 97 4.54 1.91 8.07
N GLU A 98 3.60 1.67 8.99
CA GLU A 98 3.85 1.65 10.44
C GLU A 98 4.47 0.32 10.93
N THR A 99 4.60 -0.68 10.06
CA THR A 99 5.09 -2.01 10.39
C THR A 99 5.89 -2.60 9.23
N SER A 100 6.60 -3.70 9.46
CA SER A 100 7.18 -4.52 8.38
C SER A 100 6.08 -5.06 7.45
N TRP A 101 6.39 -5.21 6.18
CA TRP A 101 5.43 -5.62 5.15
C TRP A 101 6.04 -6.57 4.13
N ILE A 102 5.16 -7.33 3.49
CA ILE A 102 5.44 -8.21 2.34
C ILE A 102 4.50 -7.80 1.22
N ALA A 103 5.02 -7.67 0.00
CA ALA A 103 4.24 -7.39 -1.20
C ALA A 103 4.08 -8.64 -2.06
N SER A 104 2.93 -8.78 -2.70
CA SER A 104 2.68 -9.84 -3.68
C SER A 104 1.88 -9.30 -4.86
N ALA A 105 2.26 -9.68 -6.07
CA ALA A 105 1.50 -9.42 -7.28
C ALA A 105 0.50 -10.56 -7.54
N SER A 106 -0.68 -10.22 -8.07
CA SER A 106 -1.73 -11.20 -8.40
C SER A 106 -1.41 -12.03 -9.65
N ASP A 107 -0.55 -11.51 -10.53
CA ASP A 107 -0.33 -12.03 -11.87
C ASP A 107 1.15 -12.06 -12.23
N SER A 108 1.56 -13.02 -13.05
CA SER A 108 2.95 -13.22 -13.46
C SER A 108 3.50 -12.14 -14.40
N TRP A 109 2.65 -11.36 -15.05
CA TRP A 109 3.06 -10.23 -15.90
C TRP A 109 3.42 -8.97 -15.11
N LEU A 110 3.15 -8.96 -13.81
CA LEU A 110 3.39 -7.88 -12.87
C LEU A 110 4.39 -8.37 -11.82
N GLN A 111 5.52 -7.70 -11.69
CA GLN A 111 6.53 -7.98 -10.66
C GLN A 111 6.69 -6.74 -9.76
N VAL A 112 7.03 -6.97 -8.50
CA VAL A 112 7.21 -5.94 -7.48
C VAL A 112 8.56 -6.11 -6.80
N THR A 113 9.32 -5.03 -6.65
CA THR A 113 10.66 -5.05 -6.06
C THR A 113 10.93 -3.76 -5.25
N PRO A 114 11.35 -3.82 -3.98
CA PRO A 114 11.44 -5.04 -3.18
C PRO A 114 10.06 -5.64 -2.88
N ASP A 115 10.02 -6.94 -2.61
CA ASP A 115 8.80 -7.67 -2.21
C ASP A 115 8.61 -7.73 -0.68
N GLU A 116 9.52 -7.14 0.09
CA GLU A 116 9.42 -6.95 1.55
C GLU A 116 10.09 -5.65 2.01
N GLY A 117 9.67 -5.12 3.16
CA GLY A 117 10.25 -3.92 3.77
C GLY A 117 9.95 -3.79 5.25
N GLN A 118 10.61 -2.82 5.88
CA GLN A 118 10.42 -2.48 7.29
C GLN A 118 9.47 -1.29 7.44
N ALA A 119 9.09 -0.98 8.70
CA ALA A 119 8.39 0.25 9.03
C ALA A 119 9.18 1.49 8.53
N GLY A 120 8.46 2.49 8.03
CA GLY A 120 9.01 3.68 7.40
C GLY A 120 8.61 3.79 5.93
N THR A 121 9.31 4.65 5.18
CA THR A 121 9.06 4.86 3.76
C THR A 121 10.07 4.09 2.92
N THR A 122 9.58 3.35 1.94
CA THR A 122 10.37 2.54 1.00
C THR A 122 9.90 2.80 -0.42
N ASP A 123 10.83 2.99 -1.35
CA ASP A 123 10.53 3.04 -2.77
C ASP A 123 10.39 1.62 -3.32
N VAL A 124 9.30 1.40 -4.04
CA VAL A 124 8.93 0.13 -4.65
C VAL A 124 8.83 0.31 -6.16
N THR A 125 9.51 -0.53 -6.89
CA THR A 125 9.46 -0.58 -8.36
C THR A 125 8.58 -1.75 -8.79
N ILE A 126 7.74 -1.48 -9.78
CA ILE A 126 6.99 -2.52 -10.49
C ILE A 126 7.49 -2.64 -11.91
N ASP A 127 7.59 -3.87 -12.38
CA ASP A 127 7.96 -4.21 -13.75
C ASP A 127 6.79 -4.95 -14.41
N LEU A 128 6.34 -4.44 -15.55
CA LEU A 128 5.25 -5.01 -16.34
C LEU A 128 5.78 -5.62 -17.62
N ALA A 129 5.42 -6.88 -17.89
CA ALA A 129 5.59 -7.47 -19.20
C ALA A 129 4.61 -6.82 -20.21
N PRO A 130 4.92 -6.78 -21.53
CA PRO A 130 4.05 -6.19 -22.54
C PRO A 130 2.70 -6.94 -22.60
N ASN A 131 1.61 -6.19 -22.80
CA ASN A 131 0.31 -6.76 -23.11
C ASN A 131 0.16 -6.88 -24.63
N THR A 132 0.25 -8.08 -25.14
CA THR A 132 0.13 -8.40 -26.58
C THR A 132 -1.30 -8.74 -27.02
N ASN A 133 -2.28 -8.61 -26.11
CA ASN A 133 -3.69 -8.84 -26.40
C ASN A 133 -4.41 -7.52 -26.72
N ILE A 134 -5.52 -7.61 -27.44
CA ILE A 134 -6.42 -6.48 -27.70
C ILE A 134 -7.11 -6.02 -26.40
N ALA A 135 -7.40 -6.97 -25.51
CA ALA A 135 -8.07 -6.65 -24.25
C ALA A 135 -7.10 -6.00 -23.24
N GLU A 136 -7.58 -4.96 -22.57
CA GLU A 136 -6.99 -4.44 -21.35
C GLU A 136 -6.88 -5.53 -20.29
N ARG A 137 -5.84 -5.47 -19.46
CA ARG A 137 -5.70 -6.34 -18.31
C ARG A 137 -5.47 -5.54 -17.03
N SER A 138 -5.93 -6.08 -15.92
CA SER A 138 -5.68 -5.51 -14.61
C SER A 138 -5.15 -6.57 -13.65
N GLY A 139 -4.28 -6.15 -12.76
CA GLY A 139 -3.71 -6.94 -11.68
C GLY A 139 -3.64 -6.11 -10.41
N TYR A 140 -3.26 -6.74 -9.32
CA TYR A 140 -3.21 -6.13 -8.00
C TYR A 140 -1.86 -6.39 -7.33
N ILE A 141 -1.38 -5.39 -6.61
CA ILE A 141 -0.28 -5.54 -5.67
C ILE A 141 -0.88 -5.42 -4.28
N THR A 142 -0.74 -6.49 -3.49
CA THR A 142 -1.24 -6.55 -2.12
C THR A 142 -0.08 -6.49 -1.14
N PHE A 143 -0.14 -5.55 -0.21
CA PHE A 143 0.81 -5.40 0.90
C PHE A 143 0.18 -5.97 2.18
N ARG A 144 0.94 -6.83 2.88
CA ARG A 144 0.51 -7.46 4.13
C ARG A 144 1.57 -7.27 5.20
N CYS A 145 1.17 -7.12 6.45
CA CYS A 145 2.11 -7.04 7.57
C CYS A 145 2.51 -8.42 8.14
N ASN A 146 1.89 -9.47 7.66
CA ASN A 146 2.20 -10.88 7.91
C ASN A 146 1.42 -11.70 6.89
N ASP A 147 1.46 -13.01 6.97
CA ASP A 147 0.78 -13.90 6.02
C ASP A 147 -0.75 -13.72 5.94
N LYS A 148 -1.36 -13.00 6.91
CA LYS A 148 -2.82 -12.94 7.08
C LYS A 148 -3.42 -11.55 7.00
N THR A 149 -2.73 -10.52 7.49
CA THR A 149 -3.28 -9.18 7.65
C THR A 149 -2.91 -8.29 6.47
N GLU A 150 -3.89 -7.96 5.67
CA GLU A 150 -3.74 -7.00 4.57
C GLU A 150 -3.64 -5.58 5.11
N LEU A 151 -2.65 -4.83 4.64
CA LEU A 151 -2.47 -3.41 4.91
C LEU A 151 -3.18 -2.58 3.85
N LEU A 152 -2.92 -2.88 2.58
CA LEU A 152 -3.55 -2.24 1.44
C LEU A 152 -3.39 -3.09 0.18
N THR A 153 -4.24 -2.80 -0.81
CA THR A 153 -4.15 -3.36 -2.16
C THR A 153 -4.22 -2.23 -3.18
N MET A 154 -3.29 -2.23 -4.13
CA MET A 154 -3.20 -1.26 -5.22
C MET A 154 -3.54 -1.95 -6.55
N LYS A 155 -4.34 -1.30 -7.39
CA LYS A 155 -4.70 -1.78 -8.72
C LYS A 155 -3.70 -1.27 -9.76
N VAL A 156 -3.33 -2.14 -10.69
CA VAL A 156 -2.49 -1.84 -11.85
C VAL A 156 -3.25 -2.24 -13.11
N VAL A 157 -3.40 -1.29 -14.03
CA VAL A 157 -4.10 -1.47 -15.29
C VAL A 157 -3.11 -1.34 -16.44
N GLN A 158 -3.17 -2.23 -17.40
CA GLN A 158 -2.39 -2.15 -18.62
C GLN A 158 -3.28 -2.29 -19.84
N LYS A 159 -3.27 -1.27 -20.71
CA LYS A 159 -4.05 -1.24 -21.94
C LYS A 159 -3.71 -2.41 -22.86
N GLY A 160 -4.67 -2.76 -23.69
CA GLY A 160 -4.46 -3.69 -24.80
C GLY A 160 -3.92 -3.01 -26.05
N LEU A 161 -3.74 -3.79 -27.10
CA LEU A 161 -3.40 -3.28 -28.44
C LEU A 161 -4.62 -2.61 -29.06
N TYR A 162 -4.42 -1.47 -29.68
CA TYR A 162 -5.49 -0.81 -30.43
C TYR A 162 -4.97 -0.18 -31.72
N LEU A 163 -5.86 -0.11 -32.68
CA LEU A 163 -5.73 0.64 -33.92
C LEU A 163 -7.12 1.14 -34.31
N GLU A 164 -7.28 2.43 -34.38
CA GLU A 164 -8.54 3.11 -34.68
C GLU A 164 -8.34 4.13 -35.80
N THR A 165 -9.38 4.36 -36.58
CA THR A 165 -9.43 5.40 -37.59
C THR A 165 -10.59 6.35 -37.28
N ASP A 166 -10.44 7.60 -37.63
CA ASP A 166 -11.49 8.62 -37.46
C ASP A 166 -12.67 8.42 -38.41
N THR A 167 -12.52 7.53 -39.41
CA THR A 167 -13.58 7.18 -40.40
C THR A 167 -13.38 5.76 -40.90
N ASP A 168 -14.50 5.06 -41.12
CA ASP A 168 -14.55 3.72 -41.69
C ASP A 168 -14.75 3.73 -43.21
N GLU A 169 -15.21 4.89 -43.77
CA GLU A 169 -15.53 5.06 -45.18
C GLU A 169 -15.17 6.44 -45.69
N LEU A 170 -14.59 6.50 -46.87
CA LEU A 170 -14.34 7.74 -47.60
C LEU A 170 -15.11 7.71 -48.90
N THR A 171 -15.96 8.73 -49.07
CA THR A 171 -16.70 8.93 -50.31
C THR A 171 -16.05 10.03 -51.11
N PHE A 172 -15.82 9.77 -52.39
CA PHE A 172 -15.26 10.73 -53.35
C PHE A 172 -16.26 10.99 -54.46
N ASP A 173 -16.34 12.23 -54.91
CA ASP A 173 -17.00 12.57 -56.16
C ASP A 173 -16.06 12.42 -57.36
N ALA A 174 -16.50 12.76 -58.55
CA ALA A 174 -15.74 12.60 -59.78
C ALA A 174 -14.55 13.59 -59.91
N GLN A 175 -14.41 14.55 -58.98
CA GLN A 175 -13.33 15.55 -59.05
C GLN A 175 -12.11 15.07 -58.28
N PRO A 176 -10.88 15.32 -58.75
CA PRO A 176 -9.68 15.02 -57.99
C PRO A 176 -9.67 15.73 -56.65
N CYS A 177 -9.50 14.99 -55.56
CA CYS A 177 -9.36 15.56 -54.22
C CYS A 177 -8.46 14.68 -53.33
N ASN A 178 -7.93 15.28 -52.28
CA ASN A 178 -7.19 14.59 -51.22
C ASN A 178 -8.07 14.53 -49.98
N ARG A 179 -7.97 13.41 -49.28
CA ARG A 179 -8.59 13.21 -47.95
C ARG A 179 -7.51 12.68 -46.99
N GLU A 180 -7.59 13.12 -45.77
CA GLU A 180 -6.74 12.69 -44.71
C GLU A 180 -7.56 11.77 -43.81
N ILE A 181 -6.93 10.70 -43.29
CA ILE A 181 -7.48 9.81 -42.30
C ILE A 181 -6.53 9.89 -41.10
N LEU A 182 -7.09 10.16 -39.95
CA LEU A 182 -6.35 10.08 -38.70
C LEU A 182 -6.31 8.62 -38.18
N ILE A 183 -5.11 8.12 -37.97
CA ILE A 183 -4.90 6.78 -37.40
C ILE A 183 -4.37 6.97 -35.98
N ASN A 184 -5.08 6.41 -34.99
CA ASN A 184 -4.69 6.34 -33.60
C ASN A 184 -4.34 4.88 -33.26
N SER A 185 -3.10 4.64 -32.84
CA SER A 185 -2.61 3.28 -32.58
C SER A 185 -1.47 3.28 -31.56
N ASN A 186 -1.40 2.24 -30.74
CA ASN A 186 -0.25 1.94 -29.88
C ASN A 186 0.62 0.79 -30.43
N VAL A 187 0.43 0.42 -31.68
CA VAL A 187 1.23 -0.59 -32.40
C VAL A 187 1.68 -0.07 -33.77
N ASP A 188 2.72 -0.65 -34.30
CA ASP A 188 3.13 -0.42 -35.70
C ASP A 188 2.03 -0.89 -36.64
N TRP A 189 1.76 -0.08 -37.65
CA TRP A 189 0.73 -0.37 -38.65
C TRP A 189 1.23 -0.15 -40.07
N VAL A 190 0.58 -0.80 -41.00
CA VAL A 190 0.85 -0.65 -42.43
C VAL A 190 -0.45 -0.52 -43.17
N VAL A 191 -0.43 0.30 -44.24
CA VAL A 191 -1.57 0.35 -45.18
C VAL A 191 -1.34 -0.71 -46.26
N THR A 192 -2.29 -1.61 -46.42
CA THR A 192 -2.27 -2.64 -47.44
C THR A 192 -3.34 -2.36 -48.47
N TYR A 193 -2.97 -2.49 -49.76
CA TYR A 193 -3.93 -2.43 -50.84
C TYR A 193 -4.66 -3.76 -50.98
N CYS A 194 -5.99 -3.72 -50.92
CA CYS A 194 -6.82 -4.90 -51.19
C CYS A 194 -7.48 -4.71 -52.58
N PRO A 195 -6.96 -5.34 -53.66
CA PRO A 195 -7.61 -5.29 -54.95
C PRO A 195 -8.95 -6.05 -54.89
N ARG A 196 -10.00 -5.44 -55.42
CA ARG A 196 -11.29 -6.08 -55.61
C ARG A 196 -11.24 -7.12 -56.74
#